data_051b716853a5ccb78e9120c05ff86881
#
_entry.id   051b716853a5ccb78e9120c05ff86881
#
_cell.length_a   1.000
_cell.length_b   1.000
_cell.length_c   1.000
_cell.angle_alpha   90.00
_cell.angle_beta   90.00
_cell.angle_gamma   90.00
#
_symmetry.space_group_name_H-M   'P 1'
#
loop_
_entity.id
_entity.type
_entity.pdbx_description
1 polymer ?
#
loop_
_entity_poly.entity_id
_entity_poly.type
_entity_poly.pdbx_seq_one_letter_code
_entity_poly.pdbx_strand_id
1 'polypeptide(L)'
;MDIITKFDRIEDILGSPDGRYFGNGYTQVKYFQKVKHITFEGIESVFEINYPKSWSTKKNIESIKPHFSSLDSIVLAVKLVSDFLREELVIEEDTINNALISSFSVKAGKSLVEDLKNVTAKLSLSSDDKLSFKGRIASFSVELVVDLFDDSKQLKINSGEDYYFSNFKTVDTKLTDISVKTELNSISATTSFSYSDKFSGIESAHLLKKRLPSILDHIIVTAELTEVLHSYLDRTPREFSKTLIMRKIKILRN
;
A
#
# COMPACT_ATOMS: atom_id res chain seq x y z
N MET A 1 24.83 19.09 -19.99
CA MET A 1 25.47 18.37 -18.87
C MET A 1 24.41 18.11 -17.85
N ASP A 2 24.04 16.82 -17.68
CA ASP A 2 22.95 16.45 -16.75
C ASP A 2 23.33 16.89 -15.34
N ILE A 3 22.51 17.73 -14.74
CA ILE A 3 22.67 18.09 -13.33
C ILE A 3 22.13 16.92 -12.51
N ILE A 4 23.04 16.15 -11.90
CA ILE A 4 22.72 15.07 -10.97
C ILE A 4 22.94 15.59 -9.56
N THR A 5 21.88 15.66 -8.77
CA THR A 5 21.99 15.99 -7.35
C THR A 5 21.81 14.71 -6.52
N LYS A 6 22.71 14.53 -5.55
CA LYS A 6 22.73 13.33 -4.68
C LYS A 6 22.45 13.73 -3.25
N PHE A 7 21.77 12.84 -2.55
CA PHE A 7 21.45 12.96 -1.12
C PHE A 7 21.67 11.61 -0.46
N ASP A 8 22.17 11.62 0.75
CA ASP A 8 22.45 10.39 1.48
C ASP A 8 21.16 9.75 1.99
N ARG A 9 20.18 10.56 2.42
CA ARG A 9 18.92 10.10 3.00
C ARG A 9 17.74 10.97 2.56
N ILE A 10 16.54 10.39 2.64
CA ILE A 10 15.31 11.08 2.25
C ILE A 10 14.96 12.24 3.20
N GLU A 11 15.36 12.16 4.46
CA GLU A 11 15.16 13.21 5.46
C GLU A 11 15.93 14.49 5.13
N ASP A 12 17.01 14.39 4.38
CA ASP A 12 17.81 15.55 3.94
C ASP A 12 17.00 16.49 3.01
N ILE A 13 15.94 15.93 2.39
CA ILE A 13 15.08 16.65 1.45
C ILE A 13 13.71 16.93 2.04
N LEU A 14 13.06 15.90 2.60
CA LEU A 14 11.67 15.97 3.07
C LEU A 14 11.55 16.30 4.55
N GLY A 15 12.66 16.36 5.29
CA GLY A 15 12.66 16.52 6.74
C GLY A 15 12.23 15.26 7.49
N SER A 16 11.92 15.40 8.80
CA SER A 16 11.50 14.28 9.66
C SER A 16 10.37 13.46 9.04
N PRO A 17 10.35 12.12 9.19
CA PRO A 17 9.22 11.28 8.80
C PRO A 17 7.95 11.60 9.59
N ASP A 18 8.08 12.19 10.78
CA ASP A 18 6.94 12.60 11.59
C ASP A 18 6.15 13.71 10.91
N GLY A 19 4.83 13.55 10.85
CA GLY A 19 3.94 14.46 10.16
C GLY A 19 3.95 14.33 8.62
N ARG A 20 4.63 13.31 8.08
CA ARG A 20 4.50 12.91 6.67
C ARG A 20 3.66 11.63 6.59
N TYR A 21 2.65 11.62 5.70
CA TYR A 21 1.79 10.43 5.58
C TYR A 21 2.60 9.18 5.21
N PHE A 22 3.38 9.23 4.15
CA PHE A 22 4.21 8.10 3.71
C PHE A 22 5.50 7.92 4.52
N GLY A 23 5.92 8.91 5.30
CA GLY A 23 7.02 8.74 6.25
C GLY A 23 6.60 7.87 7.44
N ASN A 24 5.65 8.34 8.23
CA ASN A 24 5.24 7.67 9.47
C ASN A 24 3.73 7.73 9.73
N GLY A 25 2.99 8.60 9.05
CA GLY A 25 1.56 8.82 9.32
C GLY A 25 0.70 7.60 9.03
N TYR A 26 0.99 6.84 7.95
CA TYR A 26 0.23 5.65 7.57
C TYR A 26 0.32 4.52 8.61
N THR A 27 1.40 4.45 9.37
CA THR A 27 1.59 3.38 10.37
C THR A 27 0.59 3.49 11.53
N GLN A 28 0.04 4.68 11.75
CA GLN A 28 -0.90 4.97 12.84
C GLN A 28 -2.38 4.85 12.42
N VAL A 29 -2.66 4.64 11.13
CA VAL A 29 -4.02 4.45 10.62
C VAL A 29 -4.59 3.12 11.12
N LYS A 30 -5.83 3.13 11.63
CA LYS A 30 -6.51 1.92 12.13
C LYS A 30 -7.70 1.59 11.25
N TYR A 31 -7.84 0.30 10.91
CA TYR A 31 -8.92 -0.22 10.09
C TYR A 31 -9.79 -1.15 10.93
N PHE A 32 -11.10 -0.98 10.85
CA PHE A 32 -12.09 -1.81 11.56
C PHE A 32 -13.12 -2.31 10.55
N GLN A 33 -13.23 -3.63 10.41
CA GLN A 33 -14.25 -4.26 9.59
C GLN A 33 -15.54 -4.38 10.40
N LYS A 34 -16.63 -3.74 9.95
CA LYS A 34 -17.92 -3.70 10.66
C LYS A 34 -18.87 -4.78 10.20
N VAL A 35 -19.00 -4.91 8.90
CA VAL A 35 -19.93 -5.86 8.25
C VAL A 35 -19.17 -6.55 7.14
N LYS A 36 -19.45 -7.84 6.96
CA LYS A 36 -18.89 -8.65 5.88
C LYS A 36 -19.97 -9.56 5.33
N HIS A 37 -20.06 -9.61 4.02
CA HIS A 37 -20.94 -10.52 3.28
C HIS A 37 -20.13 -11.17 2.16
N ILE A 38 -20.13 -12.50 2.12
CA ILE A 38 -19.39 -13.30 1.15
C ILE A 38 -20.37 -14.17 0.38
N THR A 39 -20.20 -14.26 -0.91
CA THR A 39 -20.91 -15.16 -1.82
C THR A 39 -19.89 -15.75 -2.81
N PHE A 40 -20.27 -16.79 -3.53
CA PHE A 40 -19.42 -17.38 -4.57
C PHE A 40 -19.03 -16.37 -5.69
N GLU A 41 -19.77 -15.27 -5.86
CA GLU A 41 -19.47 -14.23 -6.85
C GLU A 41 -18.46 -13.20 -6.34
N GLY A 42 -18.26 -13.08 -5.01
CA GLY A 42 -17.37 -12.10 -4.42
C GLY A 42 -17.65 -11.75 -2.97
N ILE A 43 -17.07 -10.66 -2.55
CA ILE A 43 -17.10 -10.20 -1.16
C ILE A 43 -17.44 -8.70 -1.08
N GLU A 44 -18.29 -8.37 -0.12
CA GLU A 44 -18.66 -7.00 0.23
C GLU A 44 -18.47 -6.74 1.72
N SER A 45 -17.99 -5.58 2.07
CA SER A 45 -17.74 -5.21 3.48
C SER A 45 -17.90 -3.71 3.70
N VAL A 46 -18.10 -3.34 4.96
CA VAL A 46 -18.07 -1.95 5.42
C VAL A 46 -16.96 -1.81 6.45
N PHE A 47 -16.12 -0.80 6.25
CA PHE A 47 -15.01 -0.49 7.14
C PHE A 47 -15.15 0.88 7.78
N GLU A 48 -14.58 1.00 8.97
CA GLU A 48 -14.25 2.29 9.59
C GLU A 48 -12.74 2.46 9.55
N ILE A 49 -12.27 3.66 9.17
CA ILE A 49 -10.86 3.99 9.09
C ILE A 49 -10.59 5.18 9.99
N ASN A 50 -9.70 5.00 10.95
CA ASN A 50 -9.35 6.04 11.91
C ASN A 50 -7.93 6.54 11.67
N TYR A 51 -7.83 7.78 11.22
CA TYR A 51 -6.59 8.52 11.09
C TYR A 51 -6.26 9.28 12.37
N PRO A 52 -5.01 9.27 12.84
CA PRO A 52 -4.61 10.13 13.95
C PRO A 52 -4.61 11.60 13.52
N LYS A 53 -4.71 12.52 14.46
CA LYS A 53 -4.66 13.96 14.16
C LYS A 53 -3.34 14.37 13.50
N SER A 54 -2.26 13.65 13.79
CA SER A 54 -0.91 13.89 13.30
C SER A 54 -0.58 13.17 11.98
N TRP A 55 -1.58 12.57 11.29
CA TRP A 55 -1.36 11.73 10.12
C TRP A 55 -0.61 12.42 8.97
N SER A 56 -0.80 13.72 8.82
CA SER A 56 -0.08 14.58 7.88
C SER A 56 -0.15 16.02 8.34
N THR A 57 0.99 16.67 8.47
CA THR A 57 1.10 18.06 8.91
C THR A 57 1.85 18.89 7.89
N LYS A 58 1.43 20.15 7.70
CA LYS A 58 2.10 21.16 6.86
C LYS A 58 2.02 22.52 7.55
N LYS A 59 3.08 23.32 7.47
CA LYS A 59 3.20 24.57 8.25
C LYS A 59 2.09 25.61 8.01
N ASN A 60 1.54 25.67 6.80
CA ASN A 60 0.58 26.72 6.42
C ASN A 60 -0.86 26.18 6.24
N ILE A 61 -1.13 24.94 6.67
CA ILE A 61 -2.46 24.35 6.57
C ILE A 61 -2.88 23.96 7.98
N GLU A 62 -3.90 24.63 8.51
CA GLU A 62 -4.38 24.44 9.90
C GLU A 62 -4.75 22.98 10.22
N SER A 63 -5.32 22.26 9.30
CA SER A 63 -5.45 20.80 9.38
C SER A 63 -5.75 20.22 8.00
N ILE A 64 -4.98 19.23 7.58
CA ILE A 64 -5.34 18.46 6.40
C ILE A 64 -6.42 17.48 6.84
N LYS A 65 -7.64 17.62 6.28
CA LYS A 65 -8.73 16.71 6.60
C LYS A 65 -8.39 15.30 6.09
N PRO A 66 -8.44 14.28 6.96
CA PRO A 66 -8.22 12.90 6.53
C PRO A 66 -9.21 12.52 5.43
N HIS A 67 -8.71 11.78 4.46
CA HIS A 67 -9.50 11.28 3.35
C HIS A 67 -8.98 9.90 2.92
N PHE A 68 -9.85 9.12 2.33
CA PHE A 68 -9.52 7.78 1.84
C PHE A 68 -8.41 7.84 0.79
N SER A 69 -7.34 7.09 1.02
CA SER A 69 -6.12 7.10 0.21
C SER A 69 -6.03 5.88 -0.72
N SER A 70 -5.11 5.95 -1.68
CA SER A 70 -4.76 4.78 -2.51
C SER A 70 -4.16 3.65 -1.68
N LEU A 71 -3.44 3.97 -0.60
CA LEU A 71 -2.89 2.98 0.33
C LEU A 71 -4.01 2.22 1.05
N ASP A 72 -5.03 2.95 1.56
CA ASP A 72 -6.19 2.31 2.18
C ASP A 72 -6.91 1.37 1.21
N SER A 73 -7.01 1.78 -0.07
CA SER A 73 -7.68 0.94 -1.07
C SER A 73 -6.97 -0.41 -1.29
N ILE A 74 -5.63 -0.43 -1.18
CA ILE A 74 -4.84 -1.67 -1.30
C ILE A 74 -5.03 -2.54 -0.06
N VAL A 75 -4.87 -1.93 1.13
CA VAL A 75 -5.06 -2.63 2.42
C VAL A 75 -6.41 -3.32 2.46
N LEU A 76 -7.49 -2.59 2.12
CA LEU A 76 -8.84 -3.16 2.14
C LEU A 76 -9.07 -4.17 1.01
N ALA A 77 -8.50 -3.96 -0.18
CA ALA A 77 -8.62 -4.93 -1.28
C ALA A 77 -8.01 -6.28 -0.91
N VAL A 78 -6.76 -6.25 -0.41
CA VAL A 78 -6.06 -7.49 -0.06
C VAL A 78 -6.73 -8.17 1.14
N LYS A 79 -7.23 -7.39 2.12
CA LYS A 79 -8.02 -7.93 3.23
C LYS A 79 -9.26 -8.67 2.73
N LEU A 80 -10.03 -8.07 1.82
CA LEU A 80 -11.22 -8.71 1.26
C LEU A 80 -10.87 -10.00 0.51
N VAL A 81 -9.82 -9.98 -0.30
CA VAL A 81 -9.38 -11.19 -1.02
C VAL A 81 -8.90 -12.26 -0.05
N SER A 82 -8.13 -11.91 0.98
CA SER A 82 -7.71 -12.86 2.02
C SER A 82 -8.90 -13.51 2.72
N ASP A 83 -9.95 -12.72 3.04
CA ASP A 83 -11.18 -13.25 3.64
C ASP A 83 -11.92 -14.18 2.67
N PHE A 84 -12.02 -13.81 1.40
CA PHE A 84 -12.66 -14.62 0.37
C PHE A 84 -11.94 -15.97 0.17
N LEU A 85 -10.60 -15.95 0.11
CA LEU A 85 -9.80 -17.17 -0.02
C LEU A 85 -10.01 -18.11 1.17
N ARG A 86 -10.06 -17.58 2.39
CA ARG A 86 -10.25 -18.37 3.62
C ARG A 86 -11.65 -18.92 3.77
N GLU A 87 -12.67 -18.09 3.55
CA GLU A 87 -14.04 -18.38 3.99
C GLU A 87 -14.92 -18.95 2.87
N GLU A 88 -14.72 -18.51 1.61
CA GLU A 88 -15.49 -19.03 0.48
C GLU A 88 -14.78 -20.18 -0.24
N LEU A 89 -13.49 -19.96 -0.58
CA LEU A 89 -12.71 -20.99 -1.29
C LEU A 89 -12.07 -22.00 -0.34
N VAL A 90 -12.12 -21.77 0.98
CA VAL A 90 -11.57 -22.65 2.02
C VAL A 90 -10.09 -23.02 1.75
N ILE A 91 -9.32 -22.05 1.28
CA ILE A 91 -7.88 -22.21 1.00
C ILE A 91 -7.10 -22.28 2.31
N GLU A 92 -6.20 -23.23 2.42
CA GLU A 92 -5.34 -23.39 3.59
C GLU A 92 -4.41 -22.20 3.81
N GLU A 93 -4.13 -21.87 5.07
CA GLU A 93 -3.32 -20.70 5.45
C GLU A 93 -1.92 -20.74 4.85
N ASP A 94 -1.28 -21.90 4.76
CA ASP A 94 0.04 -22.06 4.14
C ASP A 94 0.00 -21.68 2.66
N THR A 95 -1.07 -22.01 1.94
CA THR A 95 -1.27 -21.61 0.55
C THR A 95 -1.51 -20.10 0.42
N ILE A 96 -2.30 -19.51 1.31
CA ILE A 96 -2.52 -18.05 1.36
C ILE A 96 -1.22 -17.32 1.66
N ASN A 97 -0.42 -17.80 2.59
CA ASN A 97 0.87 -17.22 2.95
C ASN A 97 1.86 -17.22 1.78
N ASN A 98 1.77 -18.19 0.91
CA ASN A 98 2.60 -18.33 -0.29
C ASN A 98 2.00 -17.65 -1.53
N ALA A 99 0.76 -17.20 -1.49
CA ALA A 99 0.13 -16.50 -2.60
C ALA A 99 0.88 -15.20 -2.95
N LEU A 100 0.89 -14.85 -4.24
CA LEU A 100 1.48 -13.60 -4.73
C LEU A 100 0.45 -12.75 -5.46
N ILE A 101 0.51 -11.46 -5.26
CA ILE A 101 -0.23 -10.51 -6.09
C ILE A 101 0.61 -10.26 -7.34
N SER A 102 0.22 -10.84 -8.46
CA SER A 102 0.92 -10.69 -9.75
C SER A 102 0.52 -9.42 -10.49
N SER A 103 -0.67 -8.92 -10.26
CA SER A 103 -1.14 -7.65 -10.84
C SER A 103 -2.01 -6.89 -9.86
N PHE A 104 -1.78 -5.60 -9.75
CA PHE A 104 -2.61 -4.68 -8.99
C PHE A 104 -2.84 -3.39 -9.77
N SER A 105 -4.08 -2.94 -9.83
CA SER A 105 -4.44 -1.66 -10.43
C SER A 105 -5.46 -0.94 -9.56
N VAL A 106 -5.20 0.31 -9.27
CA VAL A 106 -6.14 1.19 -8.58
C VAL A 106 -6.27 2.52 -9.32
N LYS A 107 -7.51 2.99 -9.43
CA LYS A 107 -7.83 4.29 -10.02
C LYS A 107 -8.77 5.04 -9.07
N ALA A 108 -8.32 6.21 -8.59
CA ALA A 108 -9.10 7.07 -7.72
C ALA A 108 -10.34 7.64 -8.44
N GLY A 109 -11.40 7.83 -7.69
CA GLY A 109 -12.59 8.55 -8.15
C GLY A 109 -12.34 10.05 -8.40
N LYS A 110 -13.37 10.76 -8.79
CA LYS A 110 -13.28 12.20 -9.13
C LYS A 110 -13.12 13.08 -7.89
N SER A 111 -13.71 12.70 -6.77
CA SER A 111 -13.74 13.46 -5.51
C SER A 111 -13.03 12.71 -4.39
N LEU A 112 -12.54 13.45 -3.40
CA LEU A 112 -12.04 12.90 -2.15
C LEU A 112 -13.19 12.28 -1.35
N VAL A 113 -12.92 11.16 -0.68
CA VAL A 113 -13.85 10.49 0.22
C VAL A 113 -13.43 10.81 1.64
N GLU A 114 -14.23 11.61 2.33
CA GLU A 114 -13.95 12.10 3.70
C GLU A 114 -14.83 11.40 4.76
N ASP A 115 -15.89 10.69 4.36
CA ASP A 115 -16.61 9.80 5.27
C ASP A 115 -15.82 8.49 5.40
N LEU A 116 -15.02 8.44 6.45
CA LEU A 116 -14.18 7.30 6.78
C LEU A 116 -14.83 6.35 7.80
N LYS A 117 -16.04 6.65 8.26
CA LYS A 117 -16.78 5.79 9.19
C LYS A 117 -17.54 4.66 8.50
N ASN A 118 -17.88 4.84 7.22
CA ASN A 118 -18.69 3.89 6.46
C ASN A 118 -18.11 3.66 5.06
N VAL A 119 -16.87 3.22 5.00
CA VAL A 119 -16.18 2.93 3.74
C VAL A 119 -16.67 1.59 3.20
N THR A 120 -17.45 1.64 2.15
CA THR A 120 -17.92 0.43 1.45
C THR A 120 -16.83 -0.12 0.55
N ALA A 121 -16.66 -1.43 0.57
CA ALA A 121 -15.69 -2.16 -0.23
C ALA A 121 -16.36 -3.40 -0.83
N LYS A 122 -16.30 -3.54 -2.16
CA LYS A 122 -16.88 -4.66 -2.88
C LYS A 122 -15.95 -5.12 -3.97
N LEU A 123 -15.63 -6.41 -3.95
CA LEU A 123 -14.85 -7.09 -4.99
C LEU A 123 -15.61 -8.31 -5.49
N SER A 124 -15.62 -8.51 -6.79
CA SER A 124 -16.17 -9.69 -7.45
C SER A 124 -15.07 -10.49 -8.10
N LEU A 125 -15.16 -11.81 -8.02
CA LEU A 125 -14.31 -12.72 -8.79
C LEU A 125 -14.67 -12.58 -10.27
N SER A 126 -13.69 -12.29 -11.12
CA SER A 126 -13.93 -11.96 -12.53
C SER A 126 -13.49 -13.04 -13.51
N SER A 127 -12.74 -14.05 -13.04
CA SER A 127 -12.28 -15.19 -13.84
C SER A 127 -11.91 -16.34 -12.93
N ASP A 128 -12.33 -17.56 -13.29
CA ASP A 128 -12.04 -18.78 -12.52
C ASP A 128 -10.65 -19.35 -12.85
N ASP A 129 -10.13 -19.08 -14.06
CA ASP A 129 -8.81 -19.57 -14.49
C ASP A 129 -7.65 -18.89 -13.76
N LYS A 130 -7.90 -17.67 -13.23
CA LYS A 130 -6.99 -16.90 -12.39
C LYS A 130 -7.80 -16.22 -11.31
N LEU A 131 -7.31 -16.21 -10.10
CA LEU A 131 -7.96 -15.47 -9.00
C LEU A 131 -7.87 -13.96 -9.26
N SER A 132 -8.71 -13.50 -10.17
CA SER A 132 -8.81 -12.11 -10.61
C SER A 132 -10.03 -11.45 -9.99
N PHE A 133 -9.80 -10.39 -9.23
CA PHE A 133 -10.83 -9.65 -8.52
C PHE A 133 -10.94 -8.25 -9.07
N LYS A 134 -12.19 -7.79 -9.27
CA LYS A 134 -12.50 -6.42 -9.70
C LYS A 134 -13.61 -5.83 -8.86
N GLY A 135 -13.52 -4.54 -8.61
CA GLY A 135 -14.59 -3.88 -7.88
C GLY A 135 -14.32 -2.45 -7.49
N ARG A 136 -14.97 -2.03 -6.41
CA ARG A 136 -14.85 -0.69 -5.87
C ARG A 136 -14.61 -0.73 -4.37
N ILE A 137 -13.72 0.16 -3.93
CA ILE A 137 -13.50 0.46 -2.52
C ILE A 137 -13.66 1.97 -2.35
N ALA A 138 -14.69 2.38 -1.63
CA ALA A 138 -15.16 3.76 -1.64
C ALA A 138 -15.41 4.25 -3.08
N SER A 139 -14.72 5.31 -3.51
CA SER A 139 -14.79 5.83 -4.89
C SER A 139 -13.73 5.23 -5.82
N PHE A 140 -12.83 4.37 -5.32
CA PHE A 140 -11.72 3.82 -6.09
C PHE A 140 -12.14 2.57 -6.85
N SER A 141 -11.78 2.49 -8.13
CA SER A 141 -11.85 1.23 -8.89
C SER A 141 -10.58 0.43 -8.64
N VAL A 142 -10.74 -0.85 -8.32
CA VAL A 142 -9.63 -1.75 -7.96
C VAL A 142 -9.71 -3.01 -8.80
N GLU A 143 -8.55 -3.47 -9.27
CA GLU A 143 -8.38 -4.77 -9.92
C GLU A 143 -7.12 -5.40 -9.35
N LEU A 144 -7.17 -6.68 -8.99
CA LEU A 144 -6.00 -7.44 -8.57
C LEU A 144 -6.07 -8.89 -9.04
N VAL A 145 -4.92 -9.49 -9.27
CA VAL A 145 -4.76 -10.90 -9.61
C VAL A 145 -3.85 -11.54 -8.57
N VAL A 146 -4.29 -12.65 -8.03
CA VAL A 146 -3.54 -13.44 -7.04
C VAL A 146 -3.19 -14.78 -7.66
N ASP A 147 -1.92 -15.12 -7.63
CA ASP A 147 -1.40 -16.43 -8.05
C ASP A 147 -1.21 -17.31 -6.81
N LEU A 148 -1.82 -18.50 -6.83
CA LEU A 148 -1.57 -19.54 -5.82
C LEU A 148 -0.47 -20.49 -6.34
N PHE A 149 0.36 -20.96 -5.42
CA PHE A 149 1.43 -21.90 -5.75
C PHE A 149 1.10 -23.29 -5.27
N ASP A 150 1.51 -24.29 -6.02
CA ASP A 150 1.40 -25.70 -5.69
C ASP A 150 2.13 -26.03 -4.38
N ASP A 151 1.57 -26.95 -3.58
CA ASP A 151 2.05 -27.39 -2.26
C ASP A 151 3.52 -27.76 -2.23
N SER A 152 4.04 -28.34 -3.33
CA SER A 152 5.45 -28.75 -3.45
C SER A 152 6.46 -27.59 -3.37
N LYS A 153 6.01 -26.35 -3.55
CA LYS A 153 6.83 -25.13 -3.58
C LYS A 153 6.56 -24.18 -2.40
N GLN A 154 5.66 -24.57 -1.50
CA GLN A 154 5.26 -23.70 -0.40
C GLN A 154 6.38 -23.54 0.64
N LEU A 155 6.55 -22.32 1.09
CA LEU A 155 7.46 -21.95 2.16
C LEU A 155 6.67 -21.93 3.47
N LYS A 156 7.07 -22.75 4.44
CA LYS A 156 6.44 -22.72 5.76
C LYS A 156 6.91 -21.52 6.57
N ILE A 157 5.97 -20.81 7.15
CA ILE A 157 6.22 -19.68 8.05
C ILE A 157 5.41 -19.86 9.34
N ASN A 158 5.81 -19.16 10.39
CA ASN A 158 5.07 -19.13 11.64
C ASN A 158 3.84 -18.23 11.47
N SER A 159 2.72 -18.61 12.06
CA SER A 159 1.52 -17.78 12.11
C SER A 159 1.77 -16.46 12.85
N GLY A 160 1.10 -15.42 12.39
CA GLY A 160 1.17 -14.08 12.98
C GLY A 160 -0.04 -13.25 12.55
N GLU A 161 -0.01 -11.97 12.82
CA GLU A 161 -1.03 -11.04 12.30
C GLU A 161 -0.93 -10.89 10.79
N ASP A 162 -2.04 -10.57 10.14
CA ASP A 162 -2.09 -10.37 8.69
C ASP A 162 -1.18 -9.20 8.27
N TYR A 163 -0.29 -9.46 7.30
CA TYR A 163 0.67 -8.48 6.84
C TYR A 163 -0.01 -7.21 6.31
N TYR A 164 -0.91 -7.38 5.36
CA TYR A 164 -1.56 -6.24 4.69
C TYR A 164 -2.52 -5.46 5.59
N PHE A 165 -3.09 -6.09 6.60
CA PHE A 165 -4.04 -5.42 7.49
C PHE A 165 -3.39 -4.74 8.70
N SER A 166 -2.28 -5.31 9.21
CA SER A 166 -1.63 -4.83 10.43
C SER A 166 -0.12 -4.66 10.29
N ASN A 167 0.59 -5.70 9.87
CA ASN A 167 2.03 -5.79 10.05
C ASN A 167 2.87 -4.94 9.09
N PHE A 168 2.34 -4.52 7.93
CA PHE A 168 3.04 -3.61 7.04
C PHE A 168 3.48 -2.31 7.72
N LYS A 169 2.82 -1.94 8.81
CA LYS A 169 3.11 -0.74 9.61
C LYS A 169 4.38 -0.86 10.44
N THR A 170 4.90 -2.08 10.61
CA THR A 170 6.11 -2.38 11.39
C THR A 170 7.35 -2.57 10.52
N VAL A 171 7.22 -2.42 9.21
CA VAL A 171 8.33 -2.53 8.28
C VAL A 171 9.24 -1.32 8.44
N ASP A 172 10.52 -1.56 8.78
CA ASP A 172 11.54 -0.50 8.75
C ASP A 172 12.07 -0.38 7.32
N THR A 173 11.72 0.72 6.66
CA THR A 173 12.11 1.04 5.28
C THR A 173 13.14 2.16 5.31
N LYS A 174 14.29 1.93 4.64
CA LYS A 174 15.34 2.94 4.50
C LYS A 174 15.59 3.25 3.03
N LEU A 175 15.64 4.53 2.73
CA LEU A 175 15.95 5.08 1.41
C LEU A 175 17.26 5.84 1.48
N THR A 176 18.26 5.35 0.76
CA THR A 176 19.62 5.91 0.72
C THR A 176 20.08 6.13 -0.72
N ASP A 177 21.20 6.83 -0.89
CA ASP A 177 21.84 7.06 -2.20
C ASP A 177 20.86 7.67 -3.22
N ILE A 178 20.08 8.65 -2.78
CA ILE A 178 19.03 9.25 -3.60
C ILE A 178 19.71 10.13 -4.66
N SER A 179 19.34 9.91 -5.92
CA SER A 179 19.88 10.66 -7.07
C SER A 179 18.73 11.23 -7.91
N VAL A 180 18.69 12.55 -8.03
CA VAL A 180 17.71 13.29 -8.83
C VAL A 180 18.38 13.78 -10.11
N LYS A 181 17.81 13.45 -11.27
CA LYS A 181 18.24 13.93 -12.59
C LYS A 181 17.17 14.88 -13.13
N THR A 182 17.47 16.18 -13.08
CA THR A 182 16.49 17.23 -13.36
C THR A 182 15.99 17.21 -14.80
N GLU A 183 16.91 17.07 -15.76
CA GLU A 183 16.55 17.09 -17.20
C GLU A 183 15.65 15.90 -17.61
N LEU A 184 15.80 14.79 -16.92
CA LEU A 184 15.00 13.57 -17.18
C LEU A 184 13.76 13.46 -16.30
N ASN A 185 13.54 14.41 -15.38
CA ASN A 185 12.50 14.31 -14.35
C ASN A 185 12.48 12.92 -13.68
N SER A 186 13.66 12.41 -13.33
CA SER A 186 13.82 11.07 -12.79
C SER A 186 14.52 11.06 -11.44
N ILE A 187 14.16 10.09 -10.62
CA ILE A 187 14.74 9.85 -9.31
C ILE A 187 15.06 8.37 -9.16
N SER A 188 16.16 8.07 -8.51
CA SER A 188 16.55 6.72 -8.11
C SER A 188 17.06 6.72 -6.67
N ALA A 189 16.90 5.59 -5.98
CA ALA A 189 17.41 5.40 -4.64
C ALA A 189 17.73 3.92 -4.41
N THR A 190 18.58 3.67 -3.41
CA THR A 190 18.77 2.34 -2.81
C THR A 190 17.73 2.16 -1.70
N THR A 191 17.00 1.03 -1.74
CA THR A 191 15.96 0.74 -0.75
C THR A 191 16.30 -0.53 0.01
N SER A 192 16.16 -0.51 1.33
CA SER A 192 16.23 -1.69 2.17
C SER A 192 15.00 -1.82 3.06
N PHE A 193 14.56 -3.06 3.26
CA PHE A 193 13.39 -3.39 4.07
C PHE A 193 13.80 -4.35 5.20
N SER A 194 13.34 -4.08 6.41
CA SER A 194 13.47 -4.98 7.55
C SER A 194 12.09 -5.37 8.04
N TYR A 195 11.79 -6.66 8.00
CA TYR A 195 10.51 -7.21 8.40
C TYR A 195 10.61 -7.84 9.79
N SER A 196 9.52 -7.75 10.58
CA SER A 196 9.36 -8.57 11.79
C SER A 196 9.31 -10.06 11.41
N ASP A 197 9.60 -10.95 12.34
CA ASP A 197 9.69 -12.40 12.05
C ASP A 197 8.34 -13.13 12.08
N LYS A 198 7.23 -12.43 12.38
CA LYS A 198 5.93 -13.06 12.64
C LYS A 198 4.78 -12.30 12.03
N PHE A 199 4.44 -12.65 10.82
CA PHE A 199 3.18 -12.24 10.18
C PHE A 199 2.71 -13.31 9.20
N SER A 200 1.46 -13.23 8.78
CA SER A 200 0.78 -14.16 7.88
C SER A 200 0.04 -13.41 6.77
N GLY A 201 -0.63 -14.14 5.91
CA GLY A 201 -1.45 -13.62 4.82
C GLY A 201 -0.71 -13.57 3.48
N ILE A 202 -1.37 -13.06 2.47
CA ILE A 202 -0.85 -12.98 1.10
C ILE A 202 0.56 -12.36 1.08
N GLU A 203 1.48 -12.94 0.32
CA GLU A 203 2.90 -12.57 0.16
C GLU A 203 3.80 -12.81 1.37
N SER A 204 3.27 -13.15 2.55
CA SER A 204 4.07 -13.20 3.79
C SER A 204 5.26 -14.17 3.72
N ALA A 205 5.10 -15.34 3.10
CA ALA A 205 6.21 -16.28 2.92
C ALA A 205 7.32 -15.72 2.01
N HIS A 206 6.96 -14.97 0.97
CA HIS A 206 7.92 -14.35 0.06
C HIS A 206 8.67 -13.19 0.73
N LEU A 207 7.99 -12.39 1.54
CA LEU A 207 8.59 -11.33 2.34
C LEU A 207 9.61 -11.88 3.34
N LEU A 208 9.21 -12.88 4.13
CA LEU A 208 10.04 -13.45 5.20
C LEU A 208 11.21 -14.28 4.67
N LYS A 209 11.00 -15.12 3.66
CA LYS A 209 12.00 -16.09 3.19
C LYS A 209 12.81 -15.58 2.00
N LYS A 210 12.19 -14.89 1.05
CA LYS A 210 12.85 -14.39 -0.15
C LYS A 210 13.25 -12.92 -0.05
N ARG A 211 12.81 -12.21 0.99
CA ARG A 211 13.07 -10.77 1.18
C ARG A 211 12.59 -9.90 0.00
N LEU A 212 11.55 -10.36 -0.68
CA LEU A 212 10.94 -9.59 -1.76
C LEU A 212 9.97 -8.57 -1.16
N PRO A 213 10.03 -7.29 -1.54
CA PRO A 213 9.09 -6.29 -1.03
C PRO A 213 7.66 -6.56 -1.52
N SER A 214 6.69 -6.22 -0.67
CA SER A 214 5.27 -6.31 -1.02
C SER A 214 4.89 -5.23 -2.04
N ILE A 215 3.69 -5.37 -2.63
CA ILE A 215 3.13 -4.29 -3.45
C ILE A 215 2.97 -3.01 -2.62
N LEU A 216 2.62 -3.14 -1.35
CA LEU A 216 2.43 -2.01 -0.46
C LEU A 216 3.74 -1.27 -0.20
N ASP A 217 4.84 -2.00 0.06
CA ASP A 217 6.18 -1.43 0.25
C ASP A 217 6.63 -0.65 -0.99
N HIS A 218 6.42 -1.22 -2.18
CA HIS A 218 6.72 -0.54 -3.44
C HIS A 218 5.95 0.77 -3.60
N ILE A 219 4.69 0.81 -3.20
CA ILE A 219 3.86 2.02 -3.32
C ILE A 219 4.31 3.08 -2.32
N ILE A 220 4.61 2.70 -1.08
CA ILE A 220 5.10 3.64 -0.06
C ILE A 220 6.40 4.29 -0.53
N VAL A 221 7.37 3.48 -0.96
CA VAL A 221 8.65 3.97 -1.50
C VAL A 221 8.45 4.86 -2.71
N THR A 222 7.62 4.44 -3.67
CA THR A 222 7.34 5.23 -4.87
C THR A 222 6.69 6.58 -4.53
N ALA A 223 5.80 6.60 -3.55
CA ALA A 223 5.14 7.82 -3.10
C ALA A 223 6.14 8.78 -2.44
N GLU A 224 7.03 8.29 -1.58
CA GLU A 224 8.07 9.10 -0.97
C GLU A 224 9.04 9.67 -2.01
N LEU A 225 9.53 8.84 -2.94
CA LEU A 225 10.39 9.31 -4.04
C LEU A 225 9.67 10.33 -4.94
N THR A 226 8.36 10.18 -5.15
CA THR A 226 7.56 11.16 -5.89
C THR A 226 7.48 12.49 -5.14
N GLU A 227 7.32 12.47 -3.81
CA GLU A 227 7.35 13.68 -2.98
C GLU A 227 8.72 14.40 -3.09
N VAL A 228 9.84 13.64 -3.07
CA VAL A 228 11.18 14.19 -3.27
C VAL A 228 11.30 14.86 -4.63
N LEU A 229 10.95 14.14 -5.70
CA LEU A 229 11.06 14.64 -7.06
C LEU A 229 10.25 15.93 -7.23
N HIS A 230 9.02 15.95 -6.73
CA HIS A 230 8.14 17.12 -6.82
C HIS A 230 8.70 18.30 -6.02
N SER A 231 9.13 18.08 -4.77
CA SER A 231 9.71 19.13 -3.92
C SER A 231 10.95 19.73 -4.57
N TYR A 232 11.78 18.88 -5.19
CA TYR A 232 13.00 19.31 -5.85
C TYR A 232 12.74 20.09 -7.14
N LEU A 233 11.85 19.62 -8.02
CA LEU A 233 11.52 20.28 -9.28
C LEU A 233 10.81 21.62 -9.07
N ASP A 234 9.88 21.69 -8.14
CA ASP A 234 9.14 22.91 -7.83
C ASP A 234 9.95 23.90 -6.98
N ARG A 235 11.14 23.50 -6.52
CA ARG A 235 11.95 24.26 -5.57
C ARG A 235 11.17 24.74 -4.36
N THR A 236 10.18 23.94 -3.94
CA THR A 236 9.27 24.25 -2.85
C THR A 236 9.44 23.20 -1.76
N PRO A 237 9.87 23.57 -0.54
CA PRO A 237 9.94 22.63 0.56
C PRO A 237 8.58 21.94 0.77
N ARG A 238 8.60 20.65 1.10
CA ARG A 238 7.38 19.83 1.27
C ARG A 238 6.32 20.50 2.13
N GLU A 239 6.73 21.15 3.20
CA GLU A 239 5.84 21.82 4.17
C GLU A 239 5.00 22.95 3.58
N PHE A 240 5.42 23.51 2.44
CA PHE A 240 4.71 24.56 1.69
C PHE A 240 4.06 24.03 0.39
N SER A 241 4.36 22.79 0.00
CA SER A 241 3.83 22.20 -1.23
C SER A 241 2.34 21.82 -1.07
N LYS A 242 1.62 21.72 -2.19
CA LYS A 242 0.26 21.17 -2.21
C LYS A 242 0.31 19.67 -1.91
N THR A 243 -0.79 19.14 -1.36
CA THR A 243 -0.92 17.70 -1.15
C THR A 243 -0.99 16.97 -2.49
N LEU A 244 -0.08 16.03 -2.69
CA LEU A 244 -0.09 15.15 -3.86
C LEU A 244 -1.16 14.07 -3.67
N ILE A 245 -1.95 13.85 -4.70
CA ILE A 245 -2.97 12.80 -4.71
C ILE A 245 -2.64 11.84 -5.84
N MET A 246 -2.35 10.61 -5.47
CA MET A 246 -2.09 9.53 -6.39
C MET A 246 -3.39 9.10 -7.06
N ARG A 247 -3.53 9.37 -8.37
CA ARG A 247 -4.78 9.14 -9.11
C ARG A 247 -4.89 7.76 -9.73
N LYS A 248 -3.76 7.15 -10.06
CA LYS A 248 -3.71 5.83 -10.66
C LYS A 248 -2.40 5.15 -10.32
N ILE A 249 -2.50 3.88 -9.94
CA ILE A 249 -1.36 2.99 -9.73
C ILE A 249 -1.63 1.74 -10.56
N LYS A 250 -0.59 1.23 -11.20
CA LYS A 250 -0.60 -0.09 -11.81
C LYS A 250 0.74 -0.76 -11.55
N ILE A 251 0.71 -1.93 -10.94
CA ILE A 251 1.88 -2.76 -10.68
C ILE A 251 1.67 -4.09 -11.38
N LEU A 252 2.72 -4.54 -12.05
CA LEU A 252 2.80 -5.86 -12.67
C LEU A 252 4.08 -6.51 -12.15
N ARG A 253 3.99 -7.77 -11.76
CA ARG A 253 5.14 -8.62 -11.46
C ARG A 253 5.29 -9.64 -12.58
N ASN A 254 6.49 -9.71 -13.13
CA ASN A 254 6.89 -10.68 -14.15
C ASN A 254 7.53 -11.89 -13.50
#